data_6fa6e089aade973079d0d8bd1d67353c
#
_entry.id   6fa6e089aade973079d0d8bd1d67353c
#
_cell.length_a   1.000
_cell.length_b   1.000
_cell.length_c   1.000
_cell.angle_alpha   90.00
_cell.angle_beta   90.00
_cell.angle_gamma   90.00
#
_symmetry.space_group_name_H-M   'P 1'
#
loop_
_entity.id
_entity.type
_entity.pdbx_description
1 polymer ?
#
loop_
_entity_poly.entity_id
_entity_poly.type
_entity_poly.pdbx_seq_one_letter_code
_entity_poly.pdbx_strand_id
1 'polypeptide(L)'
;MKVALYVNLTRENAYKVALDVINGLEQLGAEILMPEEFRNTFSFSCIEFVTSADFIRFSDLLVTIGGDGTIIHSAHRAAAFDKPILGINAGNLGFLAGLEKEELHLLGALISNEYTVDKRMMLSVKHYEGENFIKEYI
;
A
#
# COMPACT_ATOMS: atom_id res chain seq x y z
N MET A 1 -9.01 -10.97 -7.83
CA MET A 1 -8.20 -9.73 -7.72
C MET A 1 -6.97 -10.04 -6.87
N LYS A 2 -5.80 -9.59 -7.32
CA LYS A 2 -4.54 -9.70 -6.57
C LYS A 2 -4.23 -8.35 -5.90
N VAL A 3 -4.12 -8.34 -4.59
CA VAL A 3 -3.88 -7.15 -3.78
C VAL A 3 -2.47 -7.21 -3.21
N ALA A 4 -1.61 -6.25 -3.58
CA ALA A 4 -0.36 -6.06 -2.86
C ALA A 4 -0.66 -5.43 -1.50
N LEU A 5 -0.10 -5.95 -0.42
CA LEU A 5 -0.28 -5.41 0.92
C LEU A 5 1.07 -5.05 1.54
N TYR A 6 1.23 -3.79 1.90
CA TYR A 6 2.38 -3.28 2.63
C TYR A 6 1.97 -2.70 3.98
N VAL A 7 2.70 -3.05 5.05
CA VAL A 7 2.37 -2.66 6.43
C VAL A 7 3.56 -1.97 7.07
N ASN A 8 3.36 -0.77 7.57
CA ASN A 8 4.38 -0.10 8.38
C ASN A 8 4.24 -0.52 9.85
N LEU A 9 4.90 -1.60 10.23
CA LEU A 9 4.84 -2.17 11.59
C LEU A 9 5.43 -1.27 12.68
N THR A 10 6.06 -0.15 12.35
CA THR A 10 6.53 0.82 13.35
C THR A 10 5.38 1.64 13.96
N ARG A 11 4.18 1.58 13.36
CA ARG A 11 2.98 2.24 13.87
C ARG A 11 2.24 1.34 14.85
N GLU A 12 1.82 1.89 15.97
CA GLU A 12 1.26 1.17 17.12
C GLU A 12 0.10 0.21 16.76
N ASN A 13 -0.82 0.65 15.90
CA ASN A 13 -2.00 -0.16 15.53
C ASN A 13 -1.85 -0.90 14.19
N ALA A 14 -0.73 -0.74 13.48
CA ALA A 14 -0.61 -1.25 12.11
C ALA A 14 -0.76 -2.76 12.02
N TYR A 15 -0.22 -3.50 12.98
CA TYR A 15 -0.35 -4.95 13.00
C TYR A 15 -1.82 -5.39 13.14
N LYS A 16 -2.56 -4.79 14.07
CA LYS A 16 -3.99 -5.11 14.27
C LYS A 16 -4.82 -4.78 13.05
N VAL A 17 -4.64 -3.57 12.50
CA VAL A 17 -5.31 -3.14 11.27
C VAL A 17 -4.98 -4.08 10.11
N ALA A 18 -3.72 -4.53 10.00
CA ALA A 18 -3.32 -5.50 8.97
C ALA A 18 -4.06 -6.83 9.10
N LEU A 19 -4.22 -7.36 10.31
CA LEU A 19 -4.99 -8.58 10.54
C LEU A 19 -6.45 -8.42 10.09
N ASP A 20 -7.08 -7.29 10.44
CA ASP A 20 -8.45 -7.00 10.05
C ASP A 20 -8.59 -6.87 8.53
N VAL A 21 -7.63 -6.21 7.87
CA VAL A 21 -7.59 -6.07 6.39
C VAL A 21 -7.37 -7.43 5.72
N ILE A 22 -6.43 -8.25 6.19
CA ILE A 22 -6.16 -9.58 5.63
C ILE A 22 -7.41 -10.46 5.73
N ASN A 23 -8.05 -10.52 6.90
CA ASN A 23 -9.29 -11.27 7.10
C ASN A 23 -10.42 -10.77 6.18
N GLY A 24 -10.58 -9.46 6.04
CA GLY A 24 -11.58 -8.86 5.15
C GLY A 24 -11.33 -9.23 3.69
N LEU A 25 -10.11 -9.11 3.21
CA LEU A 25 -9.73 -9.46 1.83
C LEU A 25 -9.87 -10.97 1.56
N GLU A 26 -9.50 -11.82 2.53
CA GLU A 26 -9.67 -13.29 2.43
C GLU A 26 -11.15 -13.67 2.29
N GLN A 27 -12.03 -13.10 3.12
CA GLN A 27 -13.48 -13.32 3.04
C GLN A 27 -14.07 -12.87 1.71
N LEU A 28 -13.49 -11.86 1.09
CA LEU A 28 -13.87 -11.35 -0.23
C LEU A 28 -13.25 -12.14 -1.39
N GLY A 29 -12.44 -13.17 -1.12
CA GLY A 29 -11.81 -14.02 -2.12
C GLY A 29 -10.66 -13.36 -2.87
N ALA A 30 -10.01 -12.33 -2.30
CA ALA A 30 -8.82 -11.73 -2.87
C ALA A 30 -7.58 -12.57 -2.60
N GLU A 31 -6.65 -12.59 -3.56
CA GLU A 31 -5.29 -13.10 -3.37
C GLU A 31 -4.41 -11.95 -2.83
N ILE A 32 -3.63 -12.20 -1.79
CA ILE A 32 -2.79 -11.19 -1.16
C ILE A 32 -1.32 -11.47 -1.46
N LEU A 33 -0.62 -10.48 -2.01
CA LEU A 33 0.82 -10.52 -2.21
C LEU A 33 1.50 -9.65 -1.15
N MET A 34 2.48 -10.20 -0.43
CA MET A 34 3.28 -9.44 0.53
C MET A 34 4.78 -9.62 0.28
N PRO A 35 5.60 -8.63 0.64
CA PRO A 35 7.05 -8.80 0.63
C PRO A 35 7.50 -9.94 1.55
N GLU A 36 8.53 -10.67 1.13
CA GLU A 36 9.12 -11.81 1.84
C GLU A 36 9.51 -11.48 3.30
N GLU A 37 9.86 -10.22 3.58
CA GLU A 37 10.20 -9.75 4.93
C GLU A 37 9.07 -9.92 5.95
N PHE A 38 7.82 -10.04 5.51
CA PHE A 38 6.65 -10.23 6.37
C PHE A 38 6.30 -11.69 6.65
N ARG A 39 7.02 -12.66 6.06
CA ARG A 39 6.73 -14.11 6.18
C ARG A 39 6.68 -14.61 7.63
N ASN A 40 7.55 -14.08 8.47
CA ASN A 40 7.59 -14.47 9.89
C ASN A 40 6.60 -13.68 10.77
N THR A 41 5.95 -12.66 10.20
CA THR A 41 5.02 -11.80 10.94
C THR A 41 3.57 -12.21 10.71
N PHE A 42 3.23 -12.60 9.46
CA PHE A 42 1.88 -12.99 9.08
C PHE A 42 1.85 -14.45 8.61
N SER A 43 0.88 -15.21 9.10
CA SER A 43 0.72 -16.64 8.77
C SER A 43 -0.72 -16.91 8.35
N PHE A 44 -1.04 -16.59 7.09
CA PHE A 44 -2.35 -16.82 6.47
C PHE A 44 -2.17 -17.56 5.17
N SER A 45 -3.08 -18.50 4.87
CA SER A 45 -3.03 -19.30 3.65
C SER A 45 -3.34 -18.48 2.38
N CYS A 46 -4.02 -17.36 2.51
CA CYS A 46 -4.35 -16.43 1.43
C CYS A 46 -3.20 -15.51 1.02
N ILE A 47 -2.05 -15.54 1.72
CA ILE A 47 -0.90 -14.70 1.46
C ILE A 47 0.16 -15.47 0.66
N GLU A 48 0.52 -14.94 -0.49
CA GLU A 48 1.72 -15.33 -1.24
C GLU A 48 2.84 -14.33 -0.93
N PHE A 49 3.97 -14.82 -0.40
CA PHE A 49 5.14 -14.01 -0.11
C PHE A 49 6.09 -14.04 -1.31
N VAL A 50 6.41 -12.86 -1.82
CA VAL A 50 7.22 -12.66 -3.02
C VAL A 50 8.30 -11.60 -2.80
N THR A 51 9.19 -11.40 -3.77
CA THR A 51 10.22 -10.38 -3.65
C THR A 51 9.63 -8.97 -3.53
N SER A 52 10.37 -8.06 -2.92
CA SER A 52 9.93 -6.66 -2.75
C SER A 52 9.71 -5.91 -4.07
N ALA A 53 10.23 -6.39 -5.19
CA ALA A 53 9.94 -5.85 -6.52
C ALA A 53 8.65 -6.43 -7.13
N ASP A 54 8.38 -7.68 -6.85
CA ASP A 54 7.33 -8.45 -7.53
C ASP A 54 5.95 -8.27 -6.92
N PHE A 55 5.85 -8.01 -5.59
CA PHE A 55 4.54 -7.93 -4.93
C PHE A 55 3.64 -6.81 -5.46
N ILE A 56 4.22 -5.67 -5.89
CA ILE A 56 3.46 -4.60 -6.56
C ILE A 56 3.26 -4.94 -8.04
N ARG A 57 4.32 -5.42 -8.71
CA ARG A 57 4.31 -5.69 -10.15
C ARG A 57 3.19 -6.65 -10.55
N PHE A 58 2.99 -7.72 -9.79
CA PHE A 58 2.03 -8.78 -10.10
C PHE A 58 0.65 -8.59 -9.46
N SER A 59 0.44 -7.48 -8.75
CA SER A 59 -0.86 -7.11 -8.20
C SER A 59 -1.69 -6.24 -9.13
N ASP A 60 -2.97 -6.13 -8.83
CA ASP A 60 -3.90 -5.20 -9.49
C ASP A 60 -3.84 -3.81 -8.85
N LEU A 61 -3.64 -3.75 -7.53
CA LEU A 61 -3.51 -2.53 -6.74
C LEU A 61 -2.63 -2.75 -5.51
N LEU A 62 -2.17 -1.65 -4.91
CA LEU A 62 -1.42 -1.65 -3.65
C LEU A 62 -2.28 -1.11 -2.51
N VAL A 63 -2.50 -1.93 -1.48
CA VAL A 63 -3.00 -1.47 -0.19
C VAL A 63 -1.81 -1.21 0.73
N THR A 64 -1.74 -0.03 1.34
CA THR A 64 -0.69 0.32 2.30
C THR A 64 -1.29 0.73 3.64
N ILE A 65 -0.78 0.16 4.73
CA ILE A 65 -1.24 0.42 6.09
C ILE A 65 -0.18 1.23 6.83
N GLY A 66 -0.54 2.45 7.23
CA GLY A 66 0.38 3.35 7.90
C GLY A 66 -0.14 4.77 8.00
N GLY A 67 0.72 5.76 8.06
CA GLY A 67 0.40 7.18 7.96
C GLY A 67 0.82 7.77 6.61
N ASP A 68 0.64 9.09 6.46
CA ASP A 68 0.91 9.81 5.20
C ASP A 68 2.30 9.54 4.62
N GLY A 69 3.35 9.52 5.44
CA GLY A 69 4.71 9.21 4.98
C GLY A 69 4.83 7.80 4.40
N THR A 70 4.12 6.81 4.96
CA THR A 70 4.07 5.44 4.43
C THR A 70 3.35 5.41 3.09
N ILE A 71 2.24 6.14 2.97
CA ILE A 71 1.44 6.24 1.74
C ILE A 71 2.28 6.88 0.62
N ILE A 72 2.97 8.00 0.91
CA ILE A 72 3.85 8.67 -0.07
C ILE A 72 4.95 7.72 -0.54
N HIS A 73 5.65 7.05 0.38
CA HIS A 73 6.71 6.11 0.01
C HIS A 73 6.18 4.95 -0.84
N SER A 74 5.00 4.43 -0.50
CA SER A 74 4.33 3.38 -1.27
C SER A 74 3.87 3.87 -2.64
N ALA A 75 3.42 5.13 -2.76
CA ALA A 75 3.01 5.73 -4.02
C ALA A 75 4.17 5.81 -5.02
N HIS A 76 5.38 6.17 -4.58
CA HIS A 76 6.57 6.15 -5.45
C HIS A 76 6.82 4.76 -6.04
N ARG A 77 6.66 3.72 -5.22
CA ARG A 77 6.85 2.34 -5.67
C ARG A 77 5.75 1.88 -6.61
N ALA A 78 4.50 2.24 -6.32
CA ALA A 78 3.33 1.88 -7.13
C ALA A 78 3.35 2.58 -8.49
N ALA A 79 3.78 3.84 -8.55
CA ALA A 79 3.89 4.64 -9.77
C ALA A 79 4.83 4.00 -10.80
N ALA A 80 5.90 3.34 -10.36
CA ALA A 80 6.82 2.63 -11.26
C ALA A 80 6.15 1.48 -12.06
N PHE A 81 5.00 1.00 -11.59
CA PHE A 81 4.21 -0.08 -12.21
C PHE A 81 2.81 0.38 -12.63
N ASP A 82 2.54 1.68 -12.60
CA ASP A 82 1.21 2.27 -12.90
C ASP A 82 0.06 1.61 -12.11
N LYS A 83 0.30 1.32 -10.83
CA LYS A 83 -0.68 0.68 -9.96
C LYS A 83 -1.39 1.70 -9.08
N PRO A 84 -2.74 1.62 -8.97
CA PRO A 84 -3.46 2.42 -7.99
C PRO A 84 -3.08 2.02 -6.57
N ILE A 85 -3.21 2.97 -5.64
CA ILE A 85 -2.89 2.78 -4.23
C ILE A 85 -4.09 3.13 -3.36
N LEU A 86 -4.38 2.29 -2.37
CA LEU A 86 -5.28 2.59 -1.27
C LEU A 86 -4.48 2.70 0.02
N GLY A 87 -4.45 3.89 0.63
CA GLY A 87 -3.90 4.11 1.96
C GLY A 87 -4.94 3.79 3.03
N ILE A 88 -4.57 3.01 4.04
CA ILE A 88 -5.37 2.76 5.23
C ILE A 88 -4.64 3.33 6.43
N ASN A 89 -5.29 4.22 7.17
CA ASN A 89 -4.69 4.87 8.32
C ASN A 89 -4.64 3.89 9.51
N ALA A 90 -3.44 3.74 10.08
CA ALA A 90 -3.21 2.92 11.27
C ALA A 90 -2.93 3.74 12.55
N GLY A 91 -3.07 5.06 12.49
CA GLY A 91 -2.70 5.95 13.58
C GLY A 91 -3.58 7.18 13.67
N ASN A 92 -2.93 8.34 13.85
CA ASN A 92 -3.63 9.63 13.87
C ASN A 92 -4.12 9.99 12.46
N LEU A 93 -5.24 10.69 12.39
CA LEU A 93 -5.85 11.17 11.15
C LEU A 93 -4.81 11.77 10.20
N GLY A 94 -4.78 11.27 8.97
CA GLY A 94 -3.92 11.74 7.88
C GLY A 94 -4.72 12.41 6.77
N PHE A 95 -4.03 13.04 5.82
CA PHE A 95 -4.66 13.69 4.67
C PHE A 95 -4.68 12.81 3.42
N LEU A 96 -3.91 11.73 3.39
CA LEU A 96 -3.70 10.90 2.21
C LEU A 96 -4.37 9.54 2.27
N ALA A 97 -4.80 9.10 3.45
CA ALA A 97 -5.51 7.84 3.59
C ALA A 97 -6.88 7.89 2.90
N GLY A 98 -7.20 6.82 2.19
CA GLY A 98 -8.51 6.64 1.57
C GLY A 98 -9.52 5.98 2.52
N LEU A 99 -9.05 5.23 3.52
CA LEU A 99 -9.86 4.60 4.55
C LEU A 99 -9.24 4.78 5.94
N GLU A 100 -10.12 4.95 6.91
CA GLU A 100 -9.79 4.81 8.33
C GLU A 100 -10.04 3.36 8.79
N LYS A 101 -9.47 2.98 9.92
CA LYS A 101 -9.61 1.61 10.46
C LYS A 101 -11.07 1.21 10.76
N GLU A 102 -11.95 2.18 11.00
CA GLU A 102 -13.38 2.00 11.22
C GLU A 102 -14.17 1.74 9.93
N GLU A 103 -13.55 2.00 8.77
CA GLU A 103 -14.18 1.95 7.43
C GLU A 103 -13.80 0.70 6.63
N LEU A 104 -13.15 -0.30 7.26
CA LEU A 104 -12.69 -1.51 6.57
C LEU A 104 -13.83 -2.33 5.92
N HIS A 105 -15.08 -2.12 6.34
CA HIS A 105 -16.25 -2.70 5.69
C HIS A 105 -16.40 -2.25 4.22
N LEU A 106 -15.76 -1.13 3.82
CA LEU A 106 -15.75 -0.63 2.45
C LEU A 106 -14.75 -1.37 1.53
N LEU A 107 -13.90 -2.28 2.06
CA LEU A 107 -12.99 -3.08 1.24
C LEU A 107 -13.71 -3.90 0.15
N GLY A 108 -14.99 -4.22 0.37
CA GLY A 108 -15.83 -4.88 -0.65
C GLY A 108 -15.89 -4.11 -1.97
N ALA A 109 -15.87 -2.77 -1.92
CA ALA A 109 -15.90 -1.92 -3.10
C ALA A 109 -14.67 -2.12 -4.01
N LEU A 110 -13.52 -2.53 -3.47
CA LEU A 110 -12.34 -2.88 -4.28
C LEU A 110 -12.63 -4.08 -5.18
N ILE A 111 -13.25 -5.10 -4.62
CA ILE A 111 -13.52 -6.36 -5.32
C ILE A 111 -14.64 -6.21 -6.35
N SER A 112 -15.66 -5.38 -6.04
CA SER A 112 -16.77 -5.08 -6.96
C SER A 112 -16.44 -4.01 -8.00
N ASN A 113 -15.22 -3.42 -7.97
CA ASN A 113 -14.82 -2.27 -8.79
C ASN A 113 -15.72 -1.03 -8.63
N GLU A 114 -16.30 -0.84 -7.44
CA GLU A 114 -17.17 0.29 -7.10
C GLU A 114 -16.39 1.42 -6.41
N TYR A 115 -15.26 1.82 -7.00
CA TYR A 115 -14.42 2.91 -6.52
C TYR A 115 -13.96 3.81 -7.66
N THR A 116 -13.51 5.00 -7.31
CA THR A 116 -12.90 5.96 -8.24
C THR A 116 -11.41 6.13 -7.93
N VAL A 117 -10.61 6.34 -8.98
CA VAL A 117 -9.18 6.62 -8.84
C VAL A 117 -8.94 8.12 -9.00
N ASP A 118 -8.43 8.75 -7.94
CA ASP A 118 -7.96 10.13 -7.98
C ASP A 118 -6.51 10.16 -8.51
N LYS A 119 -6.32 10.81 -9.67
CA LYS A 119 -4.99 10.95 -10.29
C LYS A 119 -4.26 12.14 -9.70
N ARG A 120 -3.17 11.86 -9.00
CA ARG A 120 -2.33 12.89 -8.39
C ARG A 120 -1.00 13.03 -9.11
N MET A 121 -0.59 14.26 -9.34
CA MET A 121 0.69 14.59 -9.94
C MET A 121 1.81 14.36 -8.92
N MET A 122 2.92 13.77 -9.37
CA MET A 122 4.17 13.70 -8.61
C MET A 122 5.18 14.65 -9.24
N LEU A 123 6.01 15.28 -8.41
CA LEU A 123 7.06 16.19 -8.87
C LEU A 123 8.40 15.48 -8.83
N SER A 124 9.15 15.59 -9.94
CA SER A 124 10.57 15.22 -9.96
C SER A 124 11.38 16.50 -9.76
N VAL A 125 12.28 16.49 -8.77
CA VAL A 125 13.16 17.61 -8.43
C VAL A 125 14.59 17.16 -8.60
N LYS A 126 15.35 17.81 -9.50
CA LYS A 126 16.78 17.57 -9.70
C LYS A 126 17.58 18.63 -8.97
N HIS A 127 18.47 18.18 -8.10
CA HIS A 127 19.40 19.02 -7.36
C HIS A 127 20.75 19.06 -8.08
N TYR A 128 21.24 20.29 -8.32
CA TYR A 128 22.55 20.54 -8.93
C TYR A 128 23.36 21.45 -8.03
N GLU A 129 24.70 21.22 -7.97
CA GLU A 129 25.69 22.17 -7.46
C GLU A 129 26.49 22.72 -8.65
N GLY A 130 26.18 23.94 -9.08
CA GLY A 130 26.65 24.46 -10.35
C GLY A 130 26.10 23.65 -11.52
N GLU A 131 26.97 23.08 -12.36
CA GLU A 131 26.59 22.17 -13.45
C GLU A 131 26.58 20.68 -13.06
N ASN A 132 27.02 20.34 -11.85
CA ASN A 132 27.11 18.95 -11.39
C ASN A 132 25.75 18.48 -10.88
N PHE A 133 25.22 17.42 -11.49
CA PHE A 133 24.04 16.71 -10.98
C PHE A 133 24.38 15.97 -9.69
N ILE A 134 23.62 16.23 -8.64
CA ILE A 134 23.81 15.61 -7.33
C ILE A 134 22.79 14.51 -7.10
N LYS A 135 21.50 14.84 -7.21
CA LYS A 135 20.43 13.91 -6.89
C LYS A 135 19.09 14.29 -7.51
N GLU A 136 18.29 13.28 -7.80
CA GLU A 136 16.85 13.44 -8.14
C GLU A 136 15.99 12.94 -6.99
N TYR A 137 14.93 13.68 -6.71
CA TYR A 137 13.89 13.35 -5.75
C TYR A 137 12.55 13.27 -6.50
N ILE A 138 11.76 12.24 -6.19
CA ILE A 138 10.41 12.07 -6.72
C ILE A 138 9.45 11.98 -5.55
#